data_959f5f77094db236dd5cebbbf00e3fc4
#
_entry.id   959f5f77094db236dd5cebbbf00e3fc4
#
_cell.length_a   1.000
_cell.length_b   1.000
_cell.length_c   1.000
_cell.angle_alpha   90.00
_cell.angle_beta   90.00
_cell.angle_gamma   90.00
#
_symmetry.space_group_name_H-M   'P 1'
#
loop_
_entity.id
_entity.type
_entity.pdbx_description
1 polymer ?
#
loop_
_entity_poly.entity_id
_entity_poly.type
_entity_poly.pdbx_seq_one_letter_code
_entity_poly.pdbx_strand_id
1 'polypeptide(L)'
;IAGVDVVCDHIDQDLSQQSMVVLRLACRPDLSLHSALDTEDGRSVADMIIDSLFDEGQDGRIPVVSYSGGAESLGLGQAIHAMLTMAGFKTALSSKKGLNLIDHYVDHARDISQTTNWFAGRRCLISKQVEAAVMRVDALSILSEGLPFDRSSVAVLTSLGPRDGLEEWDIVDASKHFNVMRTAVDVVLSNGAAALNADEVGLLPIAELCDGEIIWFAGSPENAILQEHFRQGGRGVYLLDGMIHYQEGTQPGIRLISMSSFKGLLSAEGAMAAIAAAWALNVTPELIHASLAFYLEKGWAKNPSNQRVET
;
A
#
# COMPACT_ATOMS: atom_id res chain seq x y z
N ILE A 1 1.90 -9.01 25.71
CA ILE A 1 0.92 -9.83 26.49
C ILE A 1 1.70 -10.94 27.13
N ALA A 2 1.52 -11.13 28.42
CA ALA A 2 2.11 -12.24 29.18
C ALA A 2 1.06 -12.81 30.13
N GLY A 3 1.07 -14.13 30.32
CA GLY A 3 0.33 -14.80 31.36
C GLY A 3 1.18 -14.84 32.62
N VAL A 4 0.58 -14.54 33.75
CA VAL A 4 1.23 -14.59 35.07
C VAL A 4 0.40 -15.50 35.99
N ASP A 5 0.95 -16.65 36.36
CA ASP A 5 0.32 -17.55 37.32
C ASP A 5 0.79 -17.14 38.71
N VAL A 6 -0.15 -16.79 39.56
CA VAL A 6 0.14 -16.34 40.94
C VAL A 6 -0.62 -17.17 41.96
N VAL A 7 -0.03 -17.28 43.15
CA VAL A 7 -0.71 -17.75 44.35
C VAL A 7 -0.75 -16.60 45.33
N CYS A 8 -1.93 -16.29 45.84
CA CYS A 8 -2.16 -15.25 46.83
C CYS A 8 -3.18 -15.73 47.87
N ASP A 9 -3.21 -15.07 49.02
CA ASP A 9 -4.13 -15.45 50.10
C ASP A 9 -5.59 -15.16 49.75
N HIS A 10 -5.85 -14.01 49.07
CA HIS A 10 -7.18 -13.56 48.69
C HIS A 10 -7.13 -12.94 47.30
N ILE A 11 -7.89 -13.49 46.34
CA ILE A 11 -7.89 -13.01 44.96
C ILE A 11 -8.62 -11.67 44.77
N ASP A 12 -9.51 -11.36 45.68
CA ASP A 12 -10.35 -10.14 45.68
C ASP A 12 -9.71 -8.94 46.40
N GLN A 13 -8.51 -9.13 46.97
CA GLN A 13 -7.77 -8.09 47.65
C GLN A 13 -6.58 -7.59 46.82
N ASP A 14 -6.19 -6.33 47.04
CA ASP A 14 -5.03 -5.75 46.39
C ASP A 14 -3.77 -6.58 46.68
N LEU A 15 -3.07 -6.99 45.62
CA LEU A 15 -1.87 -7.83 45.71
C LEU A 15 -0.73 -7.16 46.46
N SER A 16 -0.73 -5.80 46.55
CA SER A 16 0.26 -5.06 47.33
C SER A 16 0.05 -5.18 48.86
N GLN A 17 -1.11 -5.63 49.31
CA GLN A 17 -1.49 -5.72 50.71
C GLN A 17 -1.50 -7.14 51.29
N GLN A 18 -1.08 -8.13 50.48
CA GLN A 18 -1.04 -9.54 50.86
C GLN A 18 0.21 -10.24 50.36
N SER A 19 0.46 -11.43 50.87
CA SER A 19 1.55 -12.27 50.35
C SER A 19 1.16 -12.84 48.99
N MET A 20 2.04 -12.68 48.01
CA MET A 20 1.86 -13.19 46.66
C MET A 20 3.16 -13.87 46.20
N VAL A 21 3.00 -15.00 45.52
CA VAL A 21 4.09 -15.69 44.82
C VAL A 21 3.76 -15.87 43.37
N VAL A 22 4.66 -15.41 42.49
CA VAL A 22 4.58 -15.69 41.06
C VAL A 22 5.15 -17.08 40.80
N LEU A 23 4.32 -17.99 40.28
CA LEU A 23 4.72 -19.37 39.98
C LEU A 23 5.27 -19.51 38.58
N ARG A 24 4.69 -18.75 37.61
CA ARG A 24 5.03 -18.87 36.19
C ARG A 24 4.82 -17.56 35.44
N LEU A 25 5.70 -17.31 34.48
CA LEU A 25 5.53 -16.31 33.46
C LEU A 25 5.47 -16.98 32.08
N ALA A 26 4.41 -16.75 31.33
CA ALA A 26 4.21 -17.29 29.98
C ALA A 26 4.18 -16.19 28.95
N CYS A 27 5.14 -16.18 28.02
CA CYS A 27 5.19 -15.21 26.89
C CYS A 27 4.09 -15.48 25.85
N ARG A 28 3.48 -16.65 25.87
CA ARG A 28 2.36 -17.06 25.01
C ARG A 28 1.30 -17.71 25.87
N PRO A 29 0.47 -16.91 26.57
CA PRO A 29 -0.56 -17.46 27.46
C PRO A 29 -1.64 -18.15 26.62
N ASP A 30 -2.21 -19.22 27.18
CA ASP A 30 -3.41 -19.82 26.61
C ASP A 30 -4.63 -19.00 27.04
N LEU A 31 -5.18 -18.24 26.09
CA LEU A 31 -6.33 -17.38 26.31
C LEU A 31 -7.65 -18.17 26.39
N SER A 32 -7.67 -19.45 25.99
CA SER A 32 -8.89 -20.28 26.03
C SER A 32 -9.42 -20.46 27.45
N LEU A 33 -8.53 -20.44 28.43
CA LEU A 33 -8.90 -20.53 29.87
C LEU A 33 -9.72 -19.32 30.34
N HIS A 34 -9.59 -18.18 29.64
CA HIS A 34 -10.28 -16.95 29.99
C HIS A 34 -11.50 -16.68 29.06
N SER A 35 -11.66 -17.44 27.99
CA SER A 35 -12.77 -17.25 27.05
C SER A 35 -14.12 -17.68 27.60
N ALA A 36 -14.15 -18.51 28.66
CA ALA A 36 -15.35 -18.94 29.34
C ALA A 36 -15.79 -18.02 30.50
N LEU A 37 -14.98 -17.01 30.81
CA LEU A 37 -15.30 -16.03 31.85
C LEU A 37 -16.06 -14.87 31.20
N ASP A 38 -17.36 -14.83 31.39
CA ASP A 38 -18.16 -13.63 31.11
C ASP A 38 -17.70 -12.54 32.08
N THR A 39 -17.11 -11.48 31.55
CA THR A 39 -16.87 -10.26 32.33
C THR A 39 -18.24 -9.62 32.62
N GLU A 40 -18.38 -8.92 33.75
CA GLU A 40 -19.63 -8.23 34.12
C GLU A 40 -20.14 -7.31 33.01
N ASP A 41 -19.23 -6.78 32.17
CA ASP A 41 -19.50 -5.92 31.03
C ASP A 41 -19.74 -6.69 29.70
N GLY A 42 -19.73 -8.02 29.70
CA GLY A 42 -19.90 -8.85 28.48
C GLY A 42 -18.73 -8.78 27.49
N ARG A 43 -17.57 -8.22 27.90
CA ARG A 43 -16.37 -8.09 27.06
C ARG A 43 -15.45 -9.27 27.25
N SER A 44 -14.97 -9.86 26.15
CA SER A 44 -13.99 -10.93 26.22
C SER A 44 -12.58 -10.39 26.56
N VAL A 45 -11.74 -11.24 27.14
CA VAL A 45 -10.30 -10.91 27.35
C VAL A 45 -9.62 -10.56 26.02
N ALA A 46 -10.06 -11.17 24.93
CA ALA A 46 -9.55 -10.84 23.59
C ALA A 46 -9.89 -9.40 23.20
N ASP A 47 -11.11 -8.93 23.44
CA ASP A 47 -11.53 -7.55 23.17
C ASP A 47 -10.67 -6.56 23.98
N MET A 48 -10.47 -6.84 25.27
CA MET A 48 -9.64 -5.99 26.14
C MET A 48 -8.19 -5.93 25.66
N ILE A 49 -7.65 -7.04 25.14
CA ILE A 49 -6.31 -7.08 24.55
C ILE A 49 -6.25 -6.22 23.28
N ILE A 50 -7.22 -6.36 22.39
CA ILE A 50 -7.28 -5.58 21.16
C ILE A 50 -7.38 -4.08 21.48
N ASP A 51 -8.28 -3.69 22.38
CA ASP A 51 -8.43 -2.30 22.80
C ASP A 51 -7.18 -1.71 23.45
N SER A 52 -6.37 -2.55 24.11
CA SER A 52 -5.09 -2.10 24.67
C SER A 52 -3.97 -1.88 23.64
N LEU A 53 -4.16 -2.40 22.42
CA LEU A 53 -3.18 -2.27 21.32
C LEU A 53 -3.43 -1.06 20.42
N PHE A 54 -4.65 -0.55 20.42
CA PHE A 54 -5.08 0.55 19.57
C PHE A 54 -5.75 1.64 20.40
N ASP A 55 -5.44 2.89 20.11
CA ASP A 55 -6.16 4.01 20.71
C ASP A 55 -7.61 4.07 20.24
N GLU A 56 -8.47 4.72 21.02
CA GLU A 56 -9.88 4.87 20.68
C GLU A 56 -10.05 5.51 19.29
N GLY A 57 -10.79 4.85 18.42
CA GLY A 57 -11.02 5.30 17.04
C GLY A 57 -9.97 4.88 16.02
N GLN A 58 -8.92 4.17 16.43
CA GLN A 58 -7.99 3.53 15.49
C GLN A 58 -8.54 2.19 15.01
N ASP A 59 -8.48 1.97 13.69
CA ASP A 59 -8.94 0.72 13.05
C ASP A 59 -7.81 -0.32 12.89
N GLY A 60 -6.60 -0.01 13.36
CA GLY A 60 -5.41 -0.87 13.27
C GLY A 60 -4.88 -1.01 11.85
N ARG A 61 -5.32 -0.20 10.90
CA ARG A 61 -4.89 -0.24 9.50
C ARG A 61 -3.77 0.74 9.25
N ILE A 62 -2.84 0.33 8.40
CA ILE A 62 -1.85 1.22 7.79
C ILE A 62 -2.27 1.47 6.33
N PRO A 63 -1.93 2.62 5.74
CA PRO A 63 -2.12 2.85 4.31
C PRO A 63 -1.42 1.77 3.48
N VAL A 64 -2.17 1.07 2.63
CA VAL A 64 -1.67 0.11 1.66
C VAL A 64 -1.91 0.68 0.27
N VAL A 65 -0.82 0.86 -0.49
CA VAL A 65 -0.86 1.21 -1.91
C VAL A 65 -0.51 -0.01 -2.73
N SER A 66 -1.47 -0.59 -3.43
CA SER A 66 -1.21 -1.63 -4.42
C SER A 66 -0.92 -1.00 -5.78
N TYR A 67 0.03 -1.57 -6.54
CA TYR A 67 0.33 -1.07 -7.88
C TYR A 67 0.58 -2.20 -8.88
N SER A 68 0.10 -2.00 -10.10
CA SER A 68 0.27 -2.92 -11.22
C SER A 68 0.52 -2.15 -12.52
N GLY A 69 1.08 -2.85 -13.50
CA GLY A 69 1.36 -2.32 -14.82
C GLY A 69 2.43 -3.09 -15.57
N GLY A 70 2.88 -2.54 -16.68
CA GLY A 70 3.92 -3.11 -17.54
C GLY A 70 5.34 -2.95 -16.97
N ALA A 71 6.31 -2.78 -17.87
CA ALA A 71 7.73 -2.67 -17.51
C ALA A 71 8.05 -1.43 -16.65
N GLU A 72 7.28 -0.37 -16.78
CA GLU A 72 7.39 0.90 -16.04
C GLU A 72 7.05 0.76 -14.55
N SER A 73 6.35 -0.30 -14.16
CA SER A 73 5.86 -0.52 -12.80
C SER A 73 6.97 -0.59 -11.73
N LEU A 74 8.20 -0.89 -12.14
CA LEU A 74 9.33 -0.97 -11.21
C LEU A 74 9.68 0.40 -10.61
N GLY A 75 9.83 1.41 -11.44
CA GLY A 75 10.08 2.79 -11.01
C GLY A 75 8.88 3.40 -10.28
N LEU A 76 7.66 3.02 -10.68
CA LEU A 76 6.42 3.46 -10.07
C LEU A 76 6.37 3.16 -8.55
N GLY A 77 6.58 1.91 -8.16
CA GLY A 77 6.57 1.54 -6.74
C GLY A 77 7.63 2.29 -5.93
N GLN A 78 8.82 2.49 -6.49
CA GLN A 78 9.90 3.26 -5.86
C GLN A 78 9.52 4.74 -5.71
N ALA A 79 8.88 5.35 -6.71
CA ALA A 79 8.43 6.73 -6.65
C ALA A 79 7.37 6.95 -5.56
N ILE A 80 6.37 6.06 -5.47
CA ILE A 80 5.36 6.11 -4.42
C ILE A 80 6.01 5.95 -3.04
N HIS A 81 6.87 4.92 -2.86
CA HIS A 81 7.61 4.70 -1.62
C HIS A 81 8.38 5.95 -1.18
N ALA A 82 9.04 6.60 -2.12
CA ALA A 82 9.81 7.81 -1.86
C ALA A 82 8.94 8.95 -1.35
N MET A 83 7.82 9.21 -2.02
CA MET A 83 6.91 10.29 -1.64
C MET A 83 6.29 10.04 -0.26
N LEU A 84 5.87 8.82 0.05
CA LEU A 84 5.32 8.47 1.36
C LEU A 84 6.38 8.55 2.47
N THR A 85 7.62 8.13 2.19
CA THR A 85 8.73 8.26 3.15
C THR A 85 9.02 9.74 3.47
N MET A 86 9.03 10.60 2.45
CA MET A 86 9.21 12.05 2.65
C MET A 86 8.00 12.71 3.34
N ALA A 87 6.82 12.13 3.18
CA ALA A 87 5.63 12.55 3.93
C ALA A 87 5.65 12.11 5.41
N GLY A 88 6.70 11.41 5.85
CA GLY A 88 6.93 11.04 7.24
C GLY A 88 6.55 9.61 7.60
N PHE A 89 6.01 8.82 6.66
CA PHE A 89 5.69 7.41 6.93
C PHE A 89 6.94 6.53 6.91
N LYS A 90 7.05 5.61 7.85
CA LYS A 90 7.97 4.49 7.74
C LYS A 90 7.43 3.50 6.72
N THR A 91 7.79 3.72 5.46
CA THR A 91 7.20 3.04 4.31
C THR A 91 7.96 1.77 3.95
N ALA A 92 7.24 0.66 3.77
CA ALA A 92 7.78 -0.57 3.17
C ALA A 92 7.43 -0.65 1.68
N LEU A 93 8.29 -1.30 0.89
CA LEU A 93 8.08 -1.53 -0.54
C LEU A 93 8.30 -3.00 -0.89
N SER A 94 7.26 -3.66 -1.40
CA SER A 94 7.34 -4.94 -2.08
C SER A 94 7.35 -4.72 -3.60
N SER A 95 8.39 -5.19 -4.27
CA SER A 95 8.59 -5.03 -5.71
C SER A 95 9.09 -6.32 -6.35
N LYS A 96 9.13 -6.38 -7.68
CA LYS A 96 9.70 -7.52 -8.42
C LYS A 96 11.19 -7.77 -8.09
N LYS A 97 11.93 -6.76 -7.66
CA LYS A 97 13.37 -6.89 -7.34
C LYS A 97 13.61 -7.33 -5.90
N GLY A 98 12.72 -7.02 -4.99
CA GLY A 98 12.92 -7.33 -3.60
C GLY A 98 11.95 -6.60 -2.67
N LEU A 99 12.17 -6.82 -1.40
CA LEU A 99 11.43 -6.27 -0.29
C LEU A 99 12.30 -5.26 0.46
N ASN A 100 11.83 -4.02 0.57
CA ASN A 100 12.42 -3.00 1.42
C ASN A 100 11.55 -2.84 2.68
N LEU A 101 12.11 -3.19 3.83
CA LEU A 101 11.48 -3.03 5.15
C LEU A 101 12.25 -1.95 5.92
N ILE A 102 12.04 -0.68 5.58
CA ILE A 102 12.63 0.47 6.29
C ILE A 102 14.17 0.41 6.36
N ASP A 103 14.70 -0.39 7.30
CA ASP A 103 16.14 -0.55 7.55
C ASP A 103 16.75 -1.82 6.93
N HIS A 104 15.94 -2.62 6.26
CA HIS A 104 16.36 -3.93 5.76
C HIS A 104 15.86 -4.18 4.35
N TYR A 105 16.79 -4.40 3.43
CA TYR A 105 16.49 -4.79 2.05
C TYR A 105 16.76 -6.28 1.84
N VAL A 106 15.78 -7.00 1.26
CA VAL A 106 15.89 -8.39 0.87
C VAL A 106 15.78 -8.49 -0.65
N ASP A 107 16.84 -8.96 -1.28
CA ASP A 107 16.89 -9.20 -2.72
C ASP A 107 16.25 -10.55 -3.05
N HIS A 108 15.19 -10.55 -3.85
CA HIS A 108 14.51 -11.79 -4.26
C HIS A 108 15.42 -12.75 -5.06
N ALA A 109 16.45 -12.24 -5.73
CA ALA A 109 17.39 -13.09 -6.43
C ALA A 109 18.31 -13.89 -5.48
N ARG A 110 18.47 -13.45 -4.23
CA ARG A 110 19.33 -14.07 -3.22
C ARG A 110 18.57 -14.91 -2.19
N ASP A 111 17.31 -14.61 -1.96
CA ASP A 111 16.47 -15.32 -0.99
C ASP A 111 15.25 -15.93 -1.68
N ILE A 112 15.37 -17.20 -2.04
CA ILE A 112 14.32 -17.98 -2.72
C ILE A 112 13.05 -18.08 -1.86
N SER A 113 13.16 -18.05 -0.53
CA SER A 113 12.01 -18.15 0.37
C SER A 113 11.13 -16.90 0.35
N GLN A 114 11.58 -15.82 -0.27
CA GLN A 114 10.91 -14.51 -0.30
C GLN A 114 10.61 -14.02 -1.73
N THR A 115 10.53 -14.94 -2.68
CA THR A 115 10.38 -14.61 -4.11
C THR A 115 8.97 -14.21 -4.51
N THR A 116 7.95 -14.51 -3.70
CA THR A 116 6.56 -14.23 -4.06
C THR A 116 6.11 -12.86 -3.58
N ASN A 117 5.26 -12.20 -4.39
CA ASN A 117 4.69 -10.90 -4.03
C ASN A 117 3.84 -11.00 -2.75
N TRP A 118 3.12 -12.11 -2.58
CA TRP A 118 2.30 -12.37 -1.40
C TRP A 118 3.13 -12.43 -0.13
N PHE A 119 4.18 -13.23 -0.13
CA PHE A 119 5.05 -13.37 1.05
C PHE A 119 5.73 -12.03 1.42
N ALA A 120 6.24 -11.31 0.42
CA ALA A 120 6.84 -10.00 0.63
C ALA A 120 5.81 -8.99 1.18
N GLY A 121 4.59 -8.96 0.62
CA GLY A 121 3.51 -8.10 1.10
C GLY A 121 3.09 -8.43 2.54
N ARG A 122 2.94 -9.73 2.86
CA ARG A 122 2.64 -10.16 4.24
C ARG A 122 3.71 -9.71 5.23
N ARG A 123 4.98 -9.74 4.85
CA ARG A 123 6.07 -9.23 5.71
C ARG A 123 5.96 -7.73 5.97
N CYS A 124 5.53 -6.95 4.98
CA CYS A 124 5.25 -5.53 5.22
C CYS A 124 4.19 -5.33 6.31
N LEU A 125 3.11 -6.13 6.28
CA LEU A 125 1.99 -6.00 7.22
C LEU A 125 2.29 -6.53 8.63
N ILE A 126 3.19 -7.51 8.77
CA ILE A 126 3.53 -8.09 10.08
C ILE A 126 4.53 -7.19 10.83
N SER A 127 5.28 -6.37 10.13
CA SER A 127 6.30 -5.51 10.74
C SER A 127 5.66 -4.37 11.52
N LYS A 128 5.88 -4.34 12.83
CA LYS A 128 5.38 -3.27 13.73
C LYS A 128 5.99 -1.89 13.45
N GLN A 129 7.05 -1.81 12.66
CA GLN A 129 7.71 -0.55 12.32
C GLN A 129 7.14 0.08 11.05
N VAL A 130 6.39 -0.68 10.25
CA VAL A 130 5.83 -0.20 8.98
C VAL A 130 4.56 0.59 9.26
N GLU A 131 4.54 1.83 8.79
CA GLU A 131 3.43 2.77 8.91
C GLU A 131 2.69 2.99 7.58
N ALA A 132 3.29 2.59 6.45
CA ALA A 132 2.66 2.53 5.13
C ALA A 132 3.32 1.45 4.27
N ALA A 133 2.57 0.80 3.39
CA ALA A 133 3.09 -0.27 2.56
C ALA A 133 2.75 -0.04 1.09
N VAL A 134 3.77 -0.14 0.22
CA VAL A 134 3.63 -0.08 -1.24
C VAL A 134 3.88 -1.47 -1.79
N MET A 135 2.87 -2.07 -2.43
CA MET A 135 2.89 -3.49 -2.78
C MET A 135 2.60 -3.70 -4.27
N ARG A 136 3.53 -4.37 -4.95
CA ARG A 136 3.31 -4.80 -6.32
C ARG A 136 2.29 -5.94 -6.35
N VAL A 137 1.33 -5.84 -7.27
CA VAL A 137 0.40 -6.91 -7.59
C VAL A 137 0.43 -7.20 -9.10
N ASP A 138 0.25 -8.44 -9.48
CA ASP A 138 0.10 -8.89 -10.86
C ASP A 138 -0.83 -10.10 -10.94
N ALA A 139 -1.30 -10.40 -12.14
CA ALA A 139 -2.28 -11.46 -12.34
C ALA A 139 -1.78 -12.82 -11.87
N LEU A 140 -0.50 -13.15 -12.09
CA LEU A 140 0.07 -14.43 -11.68
C LEU A 140 0.07 -14.56 -10.15
N SER A 141 0.47 -13.53 -9.43
CA SER A 141 0.47 -13.57 -7.96
C SER A 141 -0.95 -13.62 -7.38
N ILE A 142 -1.91 -12.91 -8.00
CA ILE A 142 -3.33 -12.98 -7.57
C ILE A 142 -3.89 -14.40 -7.76
N LEU A 143 -3.59 -15.05 -8.88
CA LEU A 143 -4.08 -16.40 -9.18
C LEU A 143 -3.43 -17.47 -8.29
N SER A 144 -2.13 -17.37 -8.04
CA SER A 144 -1.38 -18.40 -7.32
C SER A 144 -1.52 -18.30 -5.80
N GLU A 145 -1.61 -17.08 -5.25
CA GLU A 145 -1.52 -16.85 -3.81
C GLU A 145 -2.57 -15.86 -3.26
N GLY A 146 -3.24 -15.14 -4.14
CA GLY A 146 -4.16 -14.06 -3.77
C GLY A 146 -3.44 -12.74 -3.47
N LEU A 147 -4.21 -11.77 -2.97
CA LEU A 147 -3.68 -10.51 -2.47
C LEU A 147 -3.10 -10.69 -1.06
N PRO A 148 -1.96 -10.06 -0.73
CA PRO A 148 -1.36 -10.16 0.62
C PRO A 148 -2.12 -9.34 1.67
N PHE A 149 -3.10 -8.56 1.29
CA PHE A 149 -3.94 -7.69 2.12
C PHE A 149 -5.43 -7.93 1.83
N ASP A 150 -6.29 -7.58 2.77
CA ASP A 150 -7.74 -7.66 2.64
C ASP A 150 -8.33 -6.44 1.94
N ARG A 151 -7.84 -5.24 2.28
CA ARG A 151 -8.24 -3.95 1.72
C ARG A 151 -7.03 -3.07 1.47
N SER A 152 -7.11 -2.18 0.48
CA SER A 152 -6.09 -1.17 0.18
C SER A 152 -6.66 0.24 0.30
N SER A 153 -5.80 1.18 0.66
CA SER A 153 -6.15 2.61 0.64
C SER A 153 -6.09 3.17 -0.77
N VAL A 154 -5.15 2.66 -1.58
CA VAL A 154 -5.00 3.09 -2.98
C VAL A 154 -4.67 1.90 -3.86
N ALA A 155 -5.36 1.78 -4.99
CA ALA A 155 -4.97 0.89 -6.09
C ALA A 155 -4.48 1.72 -7.28
N VAL A 156 -3.33 1.35 -7.85
CA VAL A 156 -2.73 2.05 -9.00
C VAL A 156 -2.59 1.09 -10.15
N LEU A 157 -3.28 1.35 -11.26
CA LEU A 157 -3.15 0.56 -12.48
C LEU A 157 -2.77 1.46 -13.66
N THR A 158 -1.59 1.21 -14.21
CA THR A 158 -1.17 1.85 -15.47
C THR A 158 -1.71 1.07 -16.67
N SER A 159 -1.82 -0.25 -16.54
CA SER A 159 -2.44 -1.19 -17.49
C SER A 159 -2.87 -2.45 -16.75
N LEU A 160 -3.54 -3.38 -17.43
CA LEU A 160 -3.80 -4.72 -16.88
C LEU A 160 -2.52 -5.55 -16.72
N GLY A 161 -1.41 -5.12 -17.29
CA GLY A 161 -0.15 -5.85 -17.28
C GLY A 161 -0.06 -6.97 -18.32
N PRO A 162 1.05 -7.70 -18.36
CA PRO A 162 1.25 -8.79 -19.32
C PRO A 162 0.38 -10.00 -18.99
N ARG A 163 0.05 -10.79 -20.04
CA ARG A 163 -0.67 -12.07 -19.94
C ARG A 163 0.23 -13.28 -20.10
N ASP A 164 1.51 -13.07 -20.36
CA ASP A 164 2.46 -14.16 -20.59
C ASP A 164 2.55 -15.06 -19.35
N GLY A 165 2.43 -16.37 -19.57
CA GLY A 165 2.48 -17.37 -18.49
C GLY A 165 1.17 -17.56 -17.70
N LEU A 166 0.06 -16.95 -18.14
CA LEU A 166 -1.24 -17.12 -17.50
C LEU A 166 -2.11 -18.21 -18.12
N GLU A 167 -1.67 -18.81 -19.24
CA GLU A 167 -2.38 -19.86 -19.95
C GLU A 167 -2.58 -21.11 -19.08
N GLU A 168 -1.62 -21.42 -18.21
CA GLU A 168 -1.71 -22.53 -17.25
C GLU A 168 -2.85 -22.35 -16.23
N TRP A 169 -3.32 -21.10 -16.05
CA TRP A 169 -4.44 -20.72 -15.19
C TRP A 169 -5.74 -20.52 -15.98
N ASP A 170 -5.79 -21.00 -17.22
CA ASP A 170 -6.92 -20.82 -18.14
C ASP A 170 -7.25 -19.33 -18.46
N ILE A 171 -6.28 -18.42 -18.29
CA ILE A 171 -6.39 -17.01 -18.66
C ILE A 171 -5.91 -16.82 -20.10
N VAL A 172 -6.78 -17.12 -21.04
CA VAL A 172 -6.44 -17.13 -22.48
C VAL A 172 -6.92 -15.88 -23.23
N ASP A 173 -7.80 -15.09 -22.64
CA ASP A 173 -8.38 -13.91 -23.26
C ASP A 173 -8.35 -12.68 -22.34
N ALA A 174 -8.65 -11.50 -22.92
CA ALA A 174 -8.63 -10.24 -22.21
C ALA A 174 -9.72 -10.14 -21.13
N SER A 175 -10.86 -10.79 -21.32
CA SER A 175 -11.97 -10.76 -20.36
C SER A 175 -11.62 -11.51 -19.08
N LYS A 176 -11.01 -12.70 -19.21
CA LYS A 176 -10.53 -13.47 -18.06
C LYS A 176 -9.42 -12.72 -17.33
N HIS A 177 -8.48 -12.12 -18.06
CA HIS A 177 -7.42 -11.30 -17.47
C HIS A 177 -7.99 -10.09 -16.70
N PHE A 178 -8.96 -9.39 -17.30
CA PHE A 178 -9.69 -8.31 -16.66
C PHE A 178 -10.31 -8.76 -15.33
N ASN A 179 -10.99 -9.92 -15.31
CA ASN A 179 -11.62 -10.47 -14.10
C ASN A 179 -10.63 -10.77 -12.98
N VAL A 180 -9.38 -11.09 -13.30
CA VAL A 180 -8.33 -11.25 -12.30
C VAL A 180 -7.87 -9.88 -11.79
N MET A 181 -7.53 -8.97 -12.70
CA MET A 181 -6.92 -7.69 -12.33
C MET A 181 -7.88 -6.71 -11.65
N ARG A 182 -9.18 -6.79 -11.94
CA ARG A 182 -10.20 -5.97 -11.25
C ARG A 182 -10.15 -6.16 -9.72
N THR A 183 -9.75 -7.35 -9.25
CA THR A 183 -9.64 -7.66 -7.81
C THR A 183 -8.79 -6.63 -7.06
N ALA A 184 -7.77 -6.05 -7.70
CA ALA A 184 -6.94 -5.03 -7.08
C ALA A 184 -7.72 -3.73 -6.75
N VAL A 185 -8.80 -3.45 -7.50
CA VAL A 185 -9.66 -2.28 -7.31
C VAL A 185 -10.89 -2.60 -6.48
N ASP A 186 -11.47 -3.82 -6.62
CA ASP A 186 -12.60 -4.30 -5.81
C ASP A 186 -12.31 -4.25 -4.29
N VAL A 187 -11.04 -4.31 -3.90
CA VAL A 187 -10.62 -4.28 -2.48
C VAL A 187 -10.22 -2.89 -1.97
N VAL A 188 -10.41 -1.84 -2.76
CA VAL A 188 -10.18 -0.46 -2.31
C VAL A 188 -11.20 -0.09 -1.24
N LEU A 189 -10.75 0.58 -0.19
CA LEU A 189 -11.63 1.10 0.85
C LEU A 189 -12.55 2.20 0.28
N SER A 190 -13.76 2.34 0.82
CA SER A 190 -14.71 3.38 0.41
C SER A 190 -14.21 4.82 0.66
N ASN A 191 -13.27 4.99 1.60
CA ASN A 191 -12.54 6.24 1.83
C ASN A 191 -11.17 6.28 1.14
N GLY A 192 -10.89 5.29 0.29
CA GLY A 192 -9.67 5.17 -0.50
C GLY A 192 -9.84 5.70 -1.93
N ALA A 193 -8.88 5.36 -2.81
CA ALA A 193 -8.94 5.77 -4.21
C ALA A 193 -8.32 4.74 -5.17
N ALA A 194 -8.78 4.73 -6.42
CA ALA A 194 -8.10 4.06 -7.52
C ALA A 194 -7.48 5.11 -8.47
N ALA A 195 -6.17 5.04 -8.68
CA ALA A 195 -5.44 5.83 -9.66
C ALA A 195 -5.32 5.02 -10.97
N LEU A 196 -6.03 5.43 -12.00
CA LEU A 196 -6.20 4.67 -13.24
C LEU A 196 -5.75 5.45 -14.47
N ASN A 197 -5.15 4.75 -15.44
CA ASN A 197 -4.76 5.33 -16.71
C ASN A 197 -5.97 5.48 -17.65
N ALA A 198 -6.35 6.71 -17.96
CA ALA A 198 -7.48 7.02 -18.85
C ALA A 198 -7.17 6.75 -20.34
N ASP A 199 -5.89 6.61 -20.69
CA ASP A 199 -5.48 6.26 -22.06
C ASP A 199 -5.60 4.73 -22.32
N GLU A 200 -5.73 3.93 -21.26
CA GLU A 200 -5.86 2.47 -21.32
C GLU A 200 -7.33 2.06 -21.27
N VAL A 201 -7.91 1.80 -22.43
CA VAL A 201 -9.36 1.49 -22.59
C VAL A 201 -9.78 0.29 -21.73
N GLY A 202 -8.88 -0.67 -21.51
CA GLY A 202 -9.13 -1.85 -20.67
C GLY A 202 -9.37 -1.54 -19.19
N LEU A 203 -9.00 -0.35 -18.73
CA LEU A 203 -9.19 0.06 -17.32
C LEU A 203 -10.52 0.80 -17.07
N LEU A 204 -11.18 1.29 -18.12
CA LEU A 204 -12.41 2.09 -17.95
C LEU A 204 -13.52 1.34 -17.20
N PRO A 205 -13.82 0.06 -17.50
CA PRO A 205 -14.85 -0.66 -16.75
C PRO A 205 -14.43 -1.00 -15.29
N ILE A 206 -13.12 -0.97 -14.98
CA ILE A 206 -12.64 -1.19 -13.62
C ILE A 206 -13.01 -0.03 -12.69
N ALA A 207 -13.07 1.18 -13.21
CA ALA A 207 -13.41 2.36 -12.42
C ALA A 207 -14.79 2.24 -11.75
N GLU A 208 -15.76 1.59 -12.41
CA GLU A 208 -17.12 1.38 -11.89
C GLU A 208 -17.16 0.41 -10.69
N LEU A 209 -16.09 -0.34 -10.46
CA LEU A 209 -15.98 -1.33 -9.38
C LEU A 209 -15.31 -0.76 -8.12
N CYS A 210 -14.79 0.45 -8.17
CA CYS A 210 -14.14 1.08 -7.04
C CYS A 210 -15.17 1.66 -6.08
N ASP A 211 -15.16 1.23 -4.83
CA ASP A 211 -15.98 1.81 -3.78
C ASP A 211 -15.50 3.21 -3.35
N GLY A 212 -14.25 3.55 -3.66
CA GLY A 212 -13.62 4.82 -3.32
C GLY A 212 -13.61 5.82 -4.47
N GLU A 213 -12.78 6.84 -4.35
CA GLU A 213 -12.60 7.86 -5.38
C GLU A 213 -11.81 7.33 -6.59
N ILE A 214 -12.07 7.86 -7.77
CA ILE A 214 -11.23 7.65 -8.94
C ILE A 214 -10.36 8.87 -9.17
N ILE A 215 -9.07 8.66 -9.37
CA ILE A 215 -8.12 9.68 -9.84
C ILE A 215 -7.58 9.23 -11.18
N TRP A 216 -8.06 9.86 -12.25
CA TRP A 216 -7.59 9.54 -13.60
C TRP A 216 -6.24 10.20 -13.89
N PHE A 217 -5.38 9.50 -14.62
CA PHE A 217 -4.22 10.15 -15.25
C PHE A 217 -4.15 9.84 -16.75
N ALA A 218 -3.65 10.79 -17.52
CA ALA A 218 -3.60 10.69 -18.98
C ALA A 218 -2.40 11.43 -19.59
N GLY A 219 -1.92 10.95 -20.73
CA GLY A 219 -0.84 11.58 -21.49
C GLY A 219 -1.22 12.92 -22.14
N SER A 220 -2.52 13.30 -22.12
CA SER A 220 -3.02 14.56 -22.65
C SER A 220 -4.16 15.11 -21.81
N PRO A 221 -4.22 16.43 -21.60
CA PRO A 221 -5.39 17.08 -20.98
C PRO A 221 -6.66 16.93 -21.82
N GLU A 222 -6.55 16.64 -23.12
CA GLU A 222 -7.67 16.51 -24.06
C GLU A 222 -8.32 15.11 -24.00
N ASN A 223 -7.82 14.19 -23.18
CA ASN A 223 -8.45 12.88 -23.00
C ASN A 223 -9.91 13.05 -22.56
N ALA A 224 -10.84 12.45 -23.29
CA ALA A 224 -12.27 12.65 -23.10
C ALA A 224 -12.76 12.17 -21.73
N ILE A 225 -12.19 11.07 -21.20
CA ILE A 225 -12.53 10.53 -19.88
C ILE A 225 -12.07 11.51 -18.79
N LEU A 226 -10.85 12.00 -18.90
CA LEU A 226 -10.29 12.97 -17.96
C LEU A 226 -11.10 14.28 -17.96
N GLN A 227 -11.49 14.78 -19.14
CA GLN A 227 -12.30 15.98 -19.26
C GLN A 227 -13.70 15.83 -18.68
N GLU A 228 -14.34 14.67 -18.88
CA GLU A 228 -15.65 14.40 -18.26
C GLU A 228 -15.52 14.31 -16.75
N HIS A 229 -14.48 13.65 -16.25
CA HIS A 229 -14.18 13.54 -14.84
C HIS A 229 -13.98 14.92 -14.17
N PHE A 230 -13.25 15.82 -14.82
CA PHE A 230 -13.09 17.21 -14.34
C PHE A 230 -14.41 17.97 -14.30
N ARG A 231 -15.30 17.78 -15.29
CA ARG A 231 -16.64 18.41 -15.26
C ARG A 231 -17.48 17.93 -14.07
N GLN A 232 -17.25 16.71 -13.61
CA GLN A 232 -17.90 16.13 -12.44
C GLN A 232 -17.22 16.48 -11.11
N GLY A 233 -16.16 17.31 -11.13
CA GLY A 233 -15.45 17.75 -9.94
C GLY A 233 -14.30 16.83 -9.49
N GLY A 234 -13.97 15.81 -10.29
CA GLY A 234 -12.96 14.81 -9.94
C GLY A 234 -11.51 15.32 -10.01
N ARG A 235 -10.60 14.56 -9.42
CA ARG A 235 -9.16 14.80 -9.40
C ARG A 235 -8.46 14.07 -10.55
N GLY A 236 -7.46 14.71 -11.17
CA GLY A 236 -6.70 14.05 -12.24
C GLY A 236 -5.31 14.64 -12.46
N VAL A 237 -4.46 13.84 -13.11
CA VAL A 237 -3.07 14.16 -13.44
C VAL A 237 -2.86 13.99 -14.93
N TYR A 238 -2.18 14.94 -15.58
CA TYR A 238 -1.95 14.87 -17.02
C TYR A 238 -0.62 15.48 -17.45
N LEU A 239 -0.20 15.11 -18.65
CA LEU A 239 0.98 15.66 -19.29
C LEU A 239 0.57 16.74 -20.30
N LEU A 240 1.19 17.92 -20.21
CA LEU A 240 1.04 19.01 -21.16
C LEU A 240 2.40 19.67 -21.37
N ASP A 241 2.84 19.77 -22.62
CA ASP A 241 4.11 20.41 -23.03
C ASP A 241 5.33 19.92 -22.22
N GLY A 242 5.38 18.59 -21.96
CA GLY A 242 6.46 17.98 -21.17
C GLY A 242 6.44 18.28 -19.68
N MET A 243 5.37 18.89 -19.19
CA MET A 243 5.13 19.17 -17.77
C MET A 243 3.97 18.33 -17.25
N ILE A 244 4.14 17.73 -16.10
CA ILE A 244 3.04 17.06 -15.39
C ILE A 244 2.25 18.12 -14.62
N HIS A 245 0.94 18.07 -14.82
CA HIS A 245 -0.04 18.91 -14.14
C HIS A 245 -0.97 18.05 -13.29
N TYR A 246 -1.50 18.63 -12.23
CA TYR A 246 -2.62 18.09 -11.49
C TYR A 246 -3.77 19.08 -11.50
N GLN A 247 -5.00 18.57 -11.44
CA GLN A 247 -6.21 19.39 -11.52
C GLN A 247 -7.33 18.73 -10.73
N GLU A 248 -8.14 19.56 -10.08
CA GLU A 248 -9.37 19.15 -9.42
C GLU A 248 -10.55 19.93 -9.98
N GLY A 249 -11.54 19.20 -10.43
CA GLY A 249 -12.72 19.78 -11.06
C GLY A 249 -12.37 20.67 -12.24
N THR A 250 -13.10 21.77 -12.36
CA THR A 250 -12.92 22.77 -13.44
C THR A 250 -11.88 23.85 -13.13
N GLN A 251 -11.13 23.72 -12.03
CA GLN A 251 -10.06 24.66 -11.72
C GLN A 251 -8.93 24.52 -12.75
N PRO A 252 -8.18 25.61 -13.04
CA PRO A 252 -7.03 25.51 -13.91
C PRO A 252 -6.01 24.50 -13.41
N GLY A 253 -5.48 23.66 -14.29
CA GLY A 253 -4.43 22.71 -13.96
C GLY A 253 -3.16 23.39 -13.46
N ILE A 254 -2.61 22.88 -12.38
CA ILE A 254 -1.42 23.42 -11.74
C ILE A 254 -0.20 22.60 -12.15
N ARG A 255 0.86 23.29 -12.59
CA ARG A 255 2.14 22.68 -12.96
C ARG A 255 2.83 22.07 -11.74
N LEU A 256 3.27 20.83 -11.85
CA LEU A 256 3.96 20.14 -10.77
C LEU A 256 5.45 19.95 -11.07
N ILE A 257 5.80 19.18 -12.11
CA ILE A 257 7.18 18.81 -12.40
C ILE A 257 7.39 18.57 -13.91
N SER A 258 8.60 18.87 -14.40
CA SER A 258 8.98 18.57 -15.79
C SER A 258 9.41 17.12 -15.97
N MET A 259 8.97 16.49 -17.06
CA MET A 259 9.43 15.15 -17.45
C MET A 259 10.94 15.06 -17.69
N SER A 260 11.57 16.16 -18.13
CA SER A 260 13.03 16.21 -18.30
C SER A 260 13.80 15.99 -17.00
N SER A 261 13.19 16.29 -15.85
CA SER A 261 13.78 16.05 -14.53
C SER A 261 13.98 14.58 -14.23
N PHE A 262 13.16 13.68 -14.78
CA PHE A 262 13.23 12.24 -14.52
C PHE A 262 14.39 11.53 -15.22
N LYS A 263 15.03 12.15 -16.23
CA LYS A 263 16.22 11.61 -16.94
C LYS A 263 16.04 10.15 -17.41
N GLY A 264 14.83 9.74 -17.74
CA GLY A 264 14.49 8.38 -18.16
C GLY A 264 14.37 7.36 -17.02
N LEU A 265 14.47 7.77 -15.75
CA LEU A 265 14.32 6.88 -14.58
C LEU A 265 12.88 6.39 -14.39
N LEU A 266 11.92 7.17 -14.84
CA LEU A 266 10.50 6.87 -14.77
C LEU A 266 9.81 7.38 -16.03
N SER A 267 8.91 6.59 -16.59
CA SER A 267 8.06 7.00 -17.70
C SER A 267 7.08 8.11 -17.28
N ALA A 268 6.53 8.84 -18.25
CA ALA A 268 5.51 9.85 -17.96
C ALA A 268 4.28 9.22 -17.27
N GLU A 269 3.85 8.09 -17.78
CA GLU A 269 2.76 7.29 -17.22
C GLU A 269 3.04 6.88 -15.77
N GLY A 270 4.21 6.28 -15.50
CA GLY A 270 4.61 5.90 -14.14
C GLY A 270 4.74 7.10 -13.21
N ALA A 271 5.21 8.25 -13.70
CA ALA A 271 5.31 9.48 -12.91
C ALA A 271 3.93 10.03 -12.54
N MET A 272 3.01 10.10 -13.51
CA MET A 272 1.63 10.55 -13.28
C MET A 272 0.89 9.61 -12.33
N ALA A 273 1.04 8.29 -12.51
CA ALA A 273 0.46 7.28 -11.63
C ALA A 273 0.97 7.40 -10.19
N ALA A 274 2.29 7.61 -9.99
CA ALA A 274 2.87 7.79 -8.67
C ALA A 274 2.37 9.07 -7.99
N ILE A 275 2.25 10.16 -8.74
CA ILE A 275 1.71 11.44 -8.25
C ILE A 275 0.25 11.27 -7.83
N ALA A 276 -0.57 10.63 -8.67
CA ALA A 276 -1.98 10.35 -8.35
C ALA A 276 -2.11 9.51 -7.08
N ALA A 277 -1.26 8.49 -6.89
CA ALA A 277 -1.26 7.65 -5.70
C ALA A 277 -0.89 8.42 -4.42
N ALA A 278 0.12 9.27 -4.47
CA ALA A 278 0.53 10.08 -3.33
C ALA A 278 -0.56 11.13 -2.98
N TRP A 279 -1.16 11.75 -4.01
CA TRP A 279 -2.25 12.70 -3.84
C TRP A 279 -3.51 12.04 -3.26
N ALA A 280 -3.79 10.79 -3.64
CA ALA A 280 -4.87 9.99 -3.04
C ALA A 280 -4.72 9.83 -1.51
N LEU A 281 -3.49 9.77 -1.01
CA LEU A 281 -3.17 9.73 0.41
C LEU A 281 -2.98 11.11 1.04
N ASN A 282 -3.49 12.17 0.40
CA ASN A 282 -3.41 13.56 0.85
C ASN A 282 -1.98 14.09 1.04
N VAL A 283 -0.99 13.52 0.35
CA VAL A 283 0.33 14.14 0.26
C VAL A 283 0.19 15.41 -0.58
N THR A 284 0.61 16.55 -0.03
CA THR A 284 0.41 17.83 -0.72
C THR A 284 1.24 17.94 -1.98
N PRO A 285 0.79 18.66 -3.01
CA PRO A 285 1.54 18.82 -4.25
C PRO A 285 2.95 19.37 -4.07
N GLU A 286 3.15 20.27 -3.10
CA GLU A 286 4.47 20.81 -2.77
C GLU A 286 5.41 19.73 -2.24
N LEU A 287 4.89 18.85 -1.38
CA LEU A 287 5.65 17.74 -0.84
C LEU A 287 5.92 16.67 -1.90
N ILE A 288 4.97 16.39 -2.77
CA ILE A 288 5.15 15.53 -3.95
C ILE A 288 6.29 16.06 -4.82
N HIS A 289 6.25 17.34 -5.17
CA HIS A 289 7.31 17.99 -5.97
C HIS A 289 8.67 17.89 -5.28
N ALA A 290 8.76 18.27 -4.01
CA ALA A 290 10.01 18.22 -3.23
C ALA A 290 10.57 16.79 -3.14
N SER A 291 9.71 15.81 -2.90
CA SER A 291 10.08 14.40 -2.82
C SER A 291 10.65 13.88 -4.13
N LEU A 292 9.97 14.15 -5.24
CA LEU A 292 10.45 13.75 -6.57
C LEU A 292 11.76 14.44 -6.91
N ALA A 293 11.89 15.75 -6.69
CA ALA A 293 13.12 16.49 -6.95
C ALA A 293 14.30 15.92 -6.17
N PHE A 294 14.10 15.63 -4.87
CA PHE A 294 15.13 15.04 -4.01
C PHE A 294 15.60 13.67 -4.51
N TYR A 295 14.67 12.78 -4.86
CA TYR A 295 15.00 11.44 -5.33
C TYR A 295 15.66 11.43 -6.71
N LEU A 296 15.22 12.33 -7.60
CA LEU A 296 15.81 12.47 -8.92
C LEU A 296 17.25 13.03 -8.87
N GLU A 297 17.54 13.86 -7.87
CA GLU A 297 18.87 14.44 -7.67
C GLU A 297 19.86 13.41 -7.07
N LYS A 298 19.40 12.62 -6.07
CA LYS A 298 20.25 11.64 -5.37
C LYS A 298 20.30 10.26 -6.04
N GLY A 299 19.40 9.97 -6.97
CA GLY A 299 19.21 8.67 -7.59
C GLY A 299 18.56 7.64 -6.65
N TRP A 300 17.77 6.73 -7.20
CA TRP A 300 17.07 5.65 -6.47
C TRP A 300 18.01 4.69 -5.72
N ALA A 301 19.28 4.62 -6.13
CA ALA A 301 20.28 3.72 -5.56
C ALA A 301 20.93 4.22 -4.26
N LYS A 302 20.66 5.45 -3.83
CA LYS A 302 21.30 6.06 -2.65
C LYS A 302 20.36 6.27 -1.48
N ASN A 303 19.36 5.44 -1.34
CA ASN A 303 18.60 5.40 -0.08
C ASN A 303 19.55 4.90 1.03
N PRO A 304 19.66 5.57 2.19
CA PRO A 304 20.53 5.12 3.29
C PRO A 304 20.28 3.67 3.73
N SER A 305 19.06 3.17 3.56
CA SER A 305 18.71 1.77 3.80
C SER A 305 19.36 0.79 2.81
N ASN A 306 19.77 1.23 1.62
CA ASN A 306 20.43 0.39 0.62
C ASN A 306 21.97 0.38 0.75
N GLN A 307 22.57 1.25 1.60
CA GLN A 307 24.02 1.37 1.72
C GLN A 307 24.68 0.44 2.77
N ARG A 308 23.89 -0.32 3.54
CA ARG A 308 24.43 -1.19 4.63
C ARG A 308 24.60 -2.66 4.28
N VAL A 309 24.63 -3.04 3.02
CA VAL A 309 24.84 -4.45 2.60
C VAL A 309 26.18 -4.69 1.88
N GLU A 310 27.14 -3.78 2.03
CA GLU A 310 28.53 -4.04 1.62
C GLU A 310 29.45 -4.11 2.84
N THR A 311 29.23 -5.09 3.72
CA THR A 311 30.26 -5.62 4.63
C THR A 311 30.02 -7.10 4.86
#